data_0503027fab7f434d7051f7f08fd96d51
#
_entry.id   0503027fab7f434d7051f7f08fd96d51
#
_cell.length_a   1.000
_cell.length_b   1.000
_cell.length_c   1.000
_cell.angle_alpha   90.00
_cell.angle_beta   90.00
_cell.angle_gamma   90.00
#
_symmetry.space_group_name_H-M   'P 1'
#
loop_
_entity.id
_entity.type
_entity.pdbx_description
1 polymer ?
#
loop_
_entity_poly.entity_id
_entity_poly.type
_entity_poly.pdbx_seq_one_letter_code
_entity_poly.pdbx_strand_id
1 'polypeptide(L)'
;SSLLTINLLFNLNKKFNVSFKFFMFFLTLVIIFSYIYVIGRSDGPHIKHIFGYIIIYFSIYFSYFILEFLEKKEILNKSKIFNLFPFFLLILFLYNNFIFKLENIKKYNSRFSNYINLPDENFLNTKEINFIKETKPIIEKSDCVQLFSHDAALLYLLKKKSCSRFFLIWSVGSPENQKNLVKELEKTSFVISGGIKYNWLKPLPKRLSIVYGYINDNYEKIEEIENWYILKKIN
;
A
#
# COMPACT_ATOMS: atom_id res chain seq x y z
N SER A 1 -0.08 -0.81 24.84
CA SER A 1 0.51 0.47 24.38
C SER A 1 -0.25 1.67 24.94
N SER A 2 -1.58 1.69 24.93
CA SER A 2 -2.39 2.80 25.42
C SER A 2 -2.21 3.09 26.93
N LEU A 3 -2.11 2.06 27.77
CA LEU A 3 -1.84 2.21 29.20
C LEU A 3 -0.45 2.81 29.50
N LEU A 4 0.54 2.47 28.71
CA LEU A 4 1.90 3.03 28.79
C LEU A 4 1.90 4.51 28.40
N THR A 5 1.15 4.88 27.38
CA THR A 5 1.00 6.26 26.91
C THR A 5 0.24 7.13 27.92
N ILE A 6 -0.81 6.58 28.51
CA ILE A 6 -1.59 7.26 29.57
C ILE A 6 -0.69 7.47 30.82
N ASN A 7 0.06 6.46 31.23
CA ASN A 7 0.99 6.59 32.35
C ASN A 7 2.10 7.61 32.05
N LEU A 8 2.60 7.64 30.82
CA LEU A 8 3.54 8.64 30.33
C LEU A 8 2.98 10.05 30.39
N LEU A 9 1.76 10.26 29.89
CA LEU A 9 1.10 11.57 29.88
C LEU A 9 0.79 12.08 31.29
N PHE A 10 0.45 11.19 32.23
CA PHE A 10 0.09 11.57 33.60
C PHE A 10 1.29 11.67 34.55
N ASN A 11 2.28 10.75 34.45
CA ASN A 11 3.46 10.76 35.34
C ASN A 11 4.57 11.71 34.90
N LEU A 12 4.60 12.13 33.64
CA LEU A 12 5.54 13.10 33.10
C LEU A 12 5.23 14.56 33.48
N ASN A 13 4.31 14.78 34.41
CA ASN A 13 3.70 16.09 34.66
C ASN A 13 4.63 17.17 35.20
N LYS A 14 5.84 16.84 35.67
CA LYS A 14 6.73 17.83 36.31
C LYS A 14 8.02 18.17 35.54
N LYS A 15 8.46 17.35 34.57
CA LYS A 15 9.80 17.52 33.96
C LYS A 15 9.82 17.82 32.45
N PHE A 16 8.73 17.65 31.72
CA PHE A 16 8.75 17.82 30.28
C PHE A 16 8.17 19.13 29.80
N ASN A 17 8.87 19.70 28.80
CA ASN A 17 8.37 20.83 28.02
C ASN A 17 7.01 20.44 27.37
N VAL A 18 6.07 21.37 27.40
CA VAL A 18 4.73 21.23 26.80
C VAL A 18 4.81 20.75 25.35
N SER A 19 5.77 21.27 24.58
CA SER A 19 6.00 20.88 23.19
C SER A 19 6.33 19.39 23.00
N PHE A 20 7.11 18.81 23.93
CA PHE A 20 7.44 17.37 23.86
C PHE A 20 6.21 16.52 24.17
N LYS A 21 5.37 16.91 25.12
CA LYS A 21 4.12 16.22 25.45
C LYS A 21 3.17 16.24 24.25
N PHE A 22 3.02 17.38 23.59
CA PHE A 22 2.23 17.51 22.37
C PHE A 22 2.76 16.62 21.24
N PHE A 23 4.07 16.58 21.05
CA PHE A 23 4.70 15.72 20.05
C PHE A 23 4.42 14.24 20.30
N MET A 24 4.61 13.77 21.54
CA MET A 24 4.33 12.37 21.90
C MET A 24 2.84 12.02 21.80
N PHE A 25 1.96 12.92 22.16
CA PHE A 25 0.52 12.77 21.99
C PHE A 25 0.15 12.65 20.49
N PHE A 26 0.67 13.56 19.67
CA PHE A 26 0.44 13.54 18.23
C PHE A 26 0.97 12.26 17.59
N LEU A 27 2.17 11.83 17.94
CA LEU A 27 2.77 10.57 17.45
C LEU A 27 1.91 9.37 17.84
N THR A 28 1.35 9.37 19.06
CA THR A 28 0.41 8.31 19.50
C THR A 28 -0.85 8.30 18.64
N LEU A 29 -1.43 9.46 18.35
CA LEU A 29 -2.59 9.56 17.47
C LEU A 29 -2.26 9.02 16.07
N VAL A 30 -1.11 9.38 15.50
CA VAL A 30 -0.66 8.86 14.19
C VAL A 30 -0.57 7.33 14.21
N ILE A 31 -0.03 6.74 15.28
CA ILE A 31 0.06 5.28 15.43
C ILE A 31 -1.35 4.66 15.51
N ILE A 32 -2.25 5.25 16.30
CA ILE A 32 -3.63 4.75 16.43
C ILE A 32 -4.37 4.81 15.10
N PHE A 33 -4.33 5.95 14.40
CA PHE A 33 -4.99 6.09 13.09
C PHE A 33 -4.38 5.17 12.04
N SER A 34 -3.04 5.03 12.02
CA SER A 34 -2.37 4.08 11.14
C SER A 34 -2.78 2.65 11.44
N TYR A 35 -2.96 2.28 12.71
CA TYR A 35 -3.40 0.97 13.14
C TYR A 35 -4.85 0.69 12.71
N ILE A 36 -5.76 1.65 12.90
CA ILE A 36 -7.16 1.56 12.46
C ILE A 36 -7.22 1.39 10.94
N TYR A 37 -6.42 2.17 10.19
CA TYR A 37 -6.32 2.04 8.74
C TYR A 37 -5.88 0.64 8.29
N VAL A 38 -4.94 0.04 9.00
CA VAL A 38 -4.42 -1.30 8.68
C VAL A 38 -5.39 -2.42 9.05
N ILE A 39 -6.13 -2.28 10.17
CA ILE A 39 -7.19 -3.25 10.52
C ILE A 39 -8.27 -3.30 9.43
N GLY A 40 -8.59 -2.15 8.82
CA GLY A 40 -9.53 -2.10 7.69
C GLY A 40 -9.03 -2.77 6.41
N ARG A 41 -7.72 -3.06 6.33
CA ARG A 41 -7.06 -3.77 5.24
C ARG A 41 -6.34 -5.00 5.79
N SER A 42 -6.99 -6.13 5.76
CA SER A 42 -6.50 -7.40 6.32
C SER A 42 -5.34 -8.06 5.55
N ASP A 43 -4.54 -7.29 4.80
CA ASP A 43 -3.40 -7.77 4.03
C ASP A 43 -2.07 -7.48 4.75
N GLY A 44 -1.27 -8.53 4.94
CA GLY A 44 0.00 -8.50 5.66
C GLY A 44 1.01 -7.39 5.28
N PRO A 45 1.11 -6.93 4.01
CA PRO A 45 2.01 -5.84 3.63
C PRO A 45 1.74 -4.51 4.36
N HIS A 46 0.48 -4.20 4.68
CA HIS A 46 0.12 -2.94 5.32
C HIS A 46 0.57 -2.86 6.79
N ILE A 47 0.69 -4.01 7.46
CA ILE A 47 1.20 -4.07 8.84
C ILE A 47 2.65 -3.53 8.91
N LYS A 48 3.46 -3.75 7.88
CA LYS A 48 4.84 -3.28 7.82
C LYS A 48 4.96 -1.76 7.89
N HIS A 49 3.98 -1.02 7.39
CA HIS A 49 4.00 0.44 7.41
C HIS A 49 3.87 1.03 8.81
N ILE A 50 3.23 0.32 9.74
CA ILE A 50 3.10 0.78 11.13
C ILE A 50 4.38 0.53 11.93
N PHE A 51 5.13 -0.51 11.60
CA PHE A 51 6.33 -0.88 12.34
C PHE A 51 7.32 0.27 12.45
N GLY A 52 7.49 1.08 11.40
CA GLY A 52 8.35 2.25 11.43
C GLY A 52 7.97 3.25 12.53
N TYR A 53 6.69 3.58 12.65
CA TYR A 53 6.20 4.51 13.68
C TYR A 53 6.34 3.94 15.09
N ILE A 54 6.07 2.64 15.24
CA ILE A 54 6.21 1.95 16.52
C ILE A 54 7.67 1.94 16.97
N ILE A 55 8.61 1.64 16.06
CA ILE A 55 10.05 1.66 16.36
C ILE A 55 10.49 3.07 16.77
N ILE A 56 10.09 4.10 16.05
CA ILE A 56 10.41 5.50 16.39
C ILE A 56 9.88 5.82 17.79
N TYR A 57 8.62 5.49 18.08
CA TYR A 57 8.01 5.72 19.38
C TYR A 57 8.79 5.06 20.53
N PHE A 58 9.09 3.76 20.38
CA PHE A 58 9.87 3.03 21.39
C PHE A 58 11.31 3.54 21.50
N SER A 59 11.94 3.94 20.41
CA SER A 59 13.29 4.52 20.45
C SER A 59 13.34 5.83 21.22
N ILE A 60 12.37 6.71 21.03
CA ILE A 60 12.26 7.96 21.78
C ILE A 60 12.00 7.67 23.26
N TYR A 61 11.09 6.75 23.56
CA TYR A 61 10.76 6.36 24.92
C TYR A 61 11.96 5.74 25.63
N PHE A 62 12.67 4.82 24.99
CA PHE A 62 13.84 4.16 25.52
C PHE A 62 15.01 5.12 25.75
N SER A 63 15.25 6.02 24.81
CA SER A 63 16.26 7.08 24.95
C SER A 63 15.96 7.97 26.16
N TYR A 64 14.69 8.32 26.35
CA TYR A 64 14.28 9.07 27.52
C TYR A 64 14.55 8.31 28.83
N PHE A 65 14.18 7.03 28.91
CA PHE A 65 14.40 6.20 30.10
C PHE A 65 15.88 6.08 30.44
N ILE A 66 16.74 5.91 29.42
CA ILE A 66 18.20 5.89 29.62
C ILE A 66 18.69 7.24 30.17
N LEU A 67 18.24 8.35 29.62
CA LEU A 67 18.62 9.69 30.07
C LEU A 67 18.24 9.92 31.53
N GLU A 68 17.03 9.57 31.92
CA GLU A 68 16.57 9.68 33.32
C GLU A 68 17.38 8.80 34.26
N PHE A 69 17.73 7.58 33.83
CA PHE A 69 18.55 6.66 34.62
C PHE A 69 19.96 7.20 34.84
N LEU A 70 20.56 7.77 33.80
CA LEU A 70 21.91 8.32 33.85
C LEU A 70 21.98 9.65 34.64
N GLU A 71 20.94 10.48 34.56
CA GLU A 71 20.80 11.68 35.42
C GLU A 71 20.73 11.31 36.90
N LYS A 72 19.94 10.30 37.27
CA LYS A 72 19.81 9.83 38.65
C LYS A 72 21.10 9.27 39.25
N LYS A 73 22.03 8.80 38.41
CA LYS A 73 23.32 8.25 38.82
C LYS A 73 24.47 9.27 38.82
N GLU A 74 24.19 10.56 38.59
CA GLU A 74 25.22 11.62 38.47
C GLU A 74 26.32 11.34 37.44
N ILE A 75 26.16 10.31 36.60
CA ILE A 75 27.13 9.92 35.57
C ILE A 75 27.17 10.99 34.45
N LEU A 76 26.13 11.79 34.33
CA LEU A 76 25.99 12.82 33.32
C LEU A 76 26.05 14.20 33.93
N ASN A 77 27.25 14.63 34.26
CA ASN A 77 27.50 16.03 34.53
C ASN A 77 27.65 16.79 33.18
N LYS A 78 26.56 17.46 32.77
CA LYS A 78 26.54 18.57 31.81
C LYS A 78 27.07 18.34 30.38
N SER A 79 27.14 17.16 29.82
CA SER A 79 27.63 17.02 28.45
C SER A 79 26.50 17.19 27.44
N LYS A 80 26.56 18.28 26.64
CA LYS A 80 25.72 18.52 25.45
C LYS A 80 25.76 17.38 24.43
N ILE A 81 26.70 16.46 24.55
CA ILE A 81 26.91 15.29 23.69
C ILE A 81 25.72 14.31 23.78
N PHE A 82 25.06 14.23 24.94
CA PHE A 82 23.97 13.30 25.13
C PHE A 82 22.66 13.72 24.46
N ASN A 83 22.48 15.00 24.23
CA ASN A 83 21.35 15.48 23.42
C ASN A 83 21.47 15.06 21.94
N LEU A 84 22.65 14.66 21.51
CA LEU A 84 22.92 14.18 20.15
C LEU A 84 22.74 12.66 19.99
N PHE A 85 22.65 11.92 21.10
CA PHE A 85 22.54 10.45 21.05
C PHE A 85 21.31 9.93 20.29
N PRO A 86 20.08 10.47 20.51
CA PRO A 86 18.92 10.08 19.69
C PRO A 86 19.12 10.45 18.21
N PHE A 87 19.79 11.56 17.95
CA PHE A 87 20.14 11.97 16.58
C PHE A 87 21.15 11.02 15.94
N PHE A 88 22.12 10.56 16.71
CA PHE A 88 23.11 9.59 16.25
C PHE A 88 22.47 8.21 15.97
N LEU A 89 21.58 7.75 16.84
CA LEU A 89 20.80 6.54 16.61
C LEU A 89 19.89 6.67 15.38
N LEU A 90 19.26 7.82 15.18
CA LEU A 90 18.46 8.11 13.99
C LEU A 90 19.34 8.10 12.73
N ILE A 91 20.51 8.70 12.77
CA ILE A 91 21.48 8.70 11.66
C ILE A 91 21.96 7.27 11.36
N LEU A 92 22.29 6.46 12.37
CA LEU A 92 22.65 5.06 12.20
C LEU A 92 21.50 4.23 11.62
N PHE A 93 20.27 4.46 12.07
CA PHE A 93 19.09 3.80 11.54
C PHE A 93 18.84 4.20 10.09
N LEU A 94 18.94 5.47 9.76
CA LEU A 94 18.83 5.98 8.40
C LEU A 94 20.00 5.48 7.53
N TYR A 95 21.20 5.40 8.05
CA TYR A 95 22.37 4.89 7.33
C TYR A 95 22.22 3.39 6.99
N ASN A 96 21.74 2.58 7.91
CA ASN A 96 21.54 1.15 7.67
C ASN A 96 20.31 0.82 6.79
N ASN A 97 19.26 1.62 6.88
CA ASN A 97 18.02 1.34 6.14
C ASN A 97 17.88 2.15 4.83
N PHE A 98 18.50 3.29 4.76
CA PHE A 98 18.66 4.07 3.54
C PHE A 98 20.11 3.92 3.09
N ILE A 99 20.34 3.11 2.07
CA ILE A 99 21.54 3.22 1.27
C ILE A 99 21.41 4.57 0.53
N PHE A 100 21.74 5.63 1.23
CA PHE A 100 21.94 6.95 0.65
C PHE A 100 23.20 6.89 -0.22
N LYS A 101 23.08 6.24 -1.38
CA LYS A 101 24.07 6.41 -2.43
C LYS A 101 23.90 7.84 -2.92
N LEU A 102 24.82 8.71 -2.59
CA LEU A 102 24.91 10.09 -3.12
C LEU A 102 24.77 10.12 -4.64
N GLU A 103 25.21 9.06 -5.33
CA GLU A 103 24.95 8.84 -6.75
C GLU A 103 23.45 8.77 -7.11
N ASN A 104 22.62 8.22 -6.26
CA ASN A 104 21.17 8.16 -6.52
C ASN A 104 20.53 9.53 -6.45
N ILE A 105 21.03 10.42 -5.57
CA ILE A 105 20.54 11.80 -5.48
C ILE A 105 20.98 12.60 -6.71
N LYS A 106 22.25 12.48 -7.12
CA LYS A 106 22.75 13.15 -8.34
C LYS A 106 22.03 12.70 -9.60
N LYS A 107 21.67 11.40 -9.68
CA LYS A 107 20.93 10.82 -10.80
C LYS A 107 19.42 11.03 -10.69
N TYR A 108 18.89 11.50 -9.55
CA TYR A 108 17.47 11.62 -9.33
C TYR A 108 16.82 12.62 -10.30
N ASN A 109 17.40 13.82 -10.43
CA ASN A 109 16.84 14.85 -11.32
C ASN A 109 16.83 14.43 -12.78
N SER A 110 17.90 13.80 -13.27
CA SER A 110 17.94 13.30 -14.65
C SER A 110 16.99 12.14 -14.88
N ARG A 111 16.90 11.22 -13.93
CA ARG A 111 15.94 10.11 -13.97
C ARG A 111 14.50 10.61 -13.92
N PHE A 112 14.20 11.56 -13.03
CA PHE A 112 12.86 12.11 -12.87
C PHE A 112 12.41 12.87 -14.12
N SER A 113 13.28 13.73 -14.68
CA SER A 113 13.00 14.44 -15.93
C SER A 113 12.79 13.47 -17.10
N ASN A 114 13.63 12.44 -17.21
CA ASN A 114 13.43 11.41 -18.23
C ASN A 114 12.13 10.64 -18.02
N TYR A 115 11.79 10.30 -16.76
CA TYR A 115 10.58 9.56 -16.42
C TYR A 115 9.30 10.30 -16.81
N ILE A 116 9.22 11.61 -16.57
CA ILE A 116 8.04 12.43 -16.91
C ILE A 116 7.81 12.50 -18.42
N ASN A 117 8.88 12.46 -19.20
CA ASN A 117 8.81 12.64 -20.66
C ASN A 117 8.76 11.32 -21.44
N LEU A 118 8.84 10.17 -20.75
CA LEU A 118 8.72 8.88 -21.43
C LEU A 118 7.26 8.56 -21.77
N PRO A 119 6.99 8.07 -22.99
CA PRO A 119 5.67 7.55 -23.33
C PRO A 119 5.33 6.32 -22.45
N ASP A 120 4.03 6.12 -22.23
CA ASP A 120 3.53 5.04 -21.35
C ASP A 120 4.07 3.65 -21.72
N GLU A 121 4.30 3.41 -23.02
CA GLU A 121 4.83 2.14 -23.53
C GLU A 121 6.22 1.79 -22.98
N ASN A 122 7.02 2.79 -22.60
CA ASN A 122 8.36 2.54 -22.03
C ASN A 122 8.35 1.98 -20.61
N PHE A 123 7.20 2.03 -19.94
CA PHE A 123 6.98 1.49 -18.59
C PHE A 123 6.39 0.07 -18.63
N LEU A 124 6.02 -0.40 -19.80
CA LEU A 124 5.37 -1.68 -20.01
C LEU A 124 6.38 -2.72 -20.50
N ASN A 125 6.18 -3.94 -20.08
CA ASN A 125 6.89 -5.07 -20.67
C ASN A 125 6.23 -5.48 -22.01
N THR A 126 6.94 -6.26 -22.80
CA THR A 126 6.48 -6.70 -24.13
C THR A 126 5.12 -7.40 -24.08
N LYS A 127 4.85 -8.17 -23.02
CA LYS A 127 3.58 -8.89 -22.85
C LYS A 127 2.42 -7.95 -22.64
N GLU A 128 2.62 -6.91 -21.83
CA GLU A 128 1.61 -5.88 -21.59
C GLU A 128 1.32 -5.07 -22.85
N ILE A 129 2.36 -4.72 -23.61
CA ILE A 129 2.21 -4.02 -24.90
C ILE A 129 1.40 -4.86 -25.87
N ASN A 130 1.73 -6.15 -26.04
CA ASN A 130 1.00 -7.06 -26.90
C ASN A 130 -0.45 -7.20 -26.47
N PHE A 131 -0.67 -7.41 -25.16
CA PHE A 131 -2.02 -7.51 -24.62
C PHE A 131 -2.87 -6.27 -24.93
N ILE A 132 -2.34 -5.08 -24.69
CA ILE A 132 -3.05 -3.83 -24.97
C ILE A 132 -3.37 -3.68 -26.44
N LYS A 133 -2.40 -3.95 -27.32
CA LYS A 133 -2.56 -3.84 -28.76
C LYS A 133 -3.65 -4.77 -29.31
N GLU A 134 -3.67 -6.01 -28.87
CA GLU A 134 -4.63 -7.03 -29.32
C GLU A 134 -6.01 -6.89 -28.65
N THR A 135 -6.06 -6.43 -27.40
CA THR A 135 -7.32 -6.26 -26.67
C THR A 135 -8.12 -5.05 -27.15
N LYS A 136 -7.46 -3.93 -27.50
CA LYS A 136 -8.14 -2.68 -27.92
C LYS A 136 -9.22 -2.89 -28.98
N PRO A 137 -8.96 -3.55 -30.13
CA PRO A 137 -9.98 -3.75 -31.15
C PRO A 137 -11.15 -4.61 -30.68
N ILE A 138 -10.92 -5.59 -29.80
CA ILE A 138 -11.97 -6.49 -29.30
C ILE A 138 -12.99 -5.72 -28.46
N ILE A 139 -12.51 -4.81 -27.60
CA ILE A 139 -13.35 -4.05 -26.67
C ILE A 139 -13.73 -2.65 -27.19
N GLU A 140 -13.39 -2.31 -28.43
CA GLU A 140 -13.51 -0.95 -28.97
C GLU A 140 -14.93 -0.39 -28.79
N LYS A 141 -15.94 -1.19 -29.13
CA LYS A 141 -17.36 -0.80 -29.08
C LYS A 141 -17.97 -0.80 -27.69
N SER A 142 -17.21 -1.22 -26.66
CA SER A 142 -17.70 -1.23 -25.29
C SER A 142 -17.35 0.09 -24.59
N ASP A 143 -18.31 0.69 -23.91
CA ASP A 143 -18.11 1.92 -23.14
C ASP A 143 -17.25 1.69 -21.89
N CYS A 144 -17.29 0.51 -21.33
CA CYS A 144 -16.58 0.13 -20.13
C CYS A 144 -16.14 -1.34 -20.17
N VAL A 145 -15.17 -1.69 -19.33
CA VAL A 145 -14.66 -3.05 -19.16
C VAL A 145 -14.47 -3.32 -17.67
N GLN A 146 -14.87 -4.49 -17.22
CA GLN A 146 -14.62 -4.88 -15.84
C GLN A 146 -13.32 -5.67 -15.73
N LEU A 147 -12.45 -5.24 -14.83
CA LEU A 147 -11.27 -6.03 -14.47
C LEU A 147 -11.61 -7.04 -13.38
N PHE A 148 -11.27 -8.30 -13.65
CA PHE A 148 -11.20 -9.36 -12.67
C PHE A 148 -9.73 -9.81 -12.53
N SER A 149 -8.87 -8.82 -12.33
CA SER A 149 -7.42 -8.92 -12.26
C SER A 149 -6.90 -7.96 -11.19
N HIS A 150 -5.62 -8.09 -10.84
CA HIS A 150 -4.91 -7.14 -9.98
C HIS A 150 -4.28 -5.97 -10.75
N ASP A 151 -4.41 -5.94 -12.07
CA ASP A 151 -3.72 -5.02 -12.96
C ASP A 151 -4.57 -3.79 -13.25
N ALA A 152 -4.84 -2.96 -12.23
CA ALA A 152 -5.70 -1.79 -12.36
C ALA A 152 -5.23 -0.79 -13.43
N ALA A 153 -3.93 -0.74 -13.73
CA ALA A 153 -3.38 0.12 -14.78
C ALA A 153 -3.91 -0.21 -16.18
N LEU A 154 -4.39 -1.44 -16.41
CA LEU A 154 -4.94 -1.84 -17.71
C LEU A 154 -6.12 -0.98 -18.16
N LEU A 155 -6.99 -0.52 -17.26
CA LEU A 155 -8.10 0.38 -17.64
C LEU A 155 -7.59 1.69 -18.24
N TYR A 156 -6.57 2.27 -17.63
CA TYR A 156 -5.93 3.49 -18.14
C TYR A 156 -5.30 3.25 -19.51
N LEU A 157 -4.53 2.17 -19.63
CA LEU A 157 -3.82 1.83 -20.87
C LEU A 157 -4.75 1.46 -22.02
N LEU A 158 -5.86 0.79 -21.71
CA LEU A 158 -6.92 0.48 -22.67
C LEU A 158 -7.83 1.68 -22.97
N LYS A 159 -7.68 2.80 -22.24
CA LYS A 159 -8.54 3.98 -22.31
C LYS A 159 -10.02 3.65 -22.09
N LYS A 160 -10.28 2.76 -21.12
CA LYS A 160 -11.63 2.33 -20.74
C LYS A 160 -11.91 2.64 -19.28
N LYS A 161 -13.14 2.96 -18.95
CA LYS A 161 -13.60 3.05 -17.56
C LYS A 161 -13.98 1.67 -17.03
N SER A 162 -13.94 1.49 -15.72
CA SER A 162 -14.53 0.32 -15.08
C SER A 162 -16.04 0.31 -15.25
N CYS A 163 -16.63 -0.86 -15.52
CA CYS A 163 -18.09 -1.01 -15.54
C CYS A 163 -18.72 -0.96 -14.16
N SER A 164 -17.93 -1.16 -13.13
CA SER A 164 -18.37 -1.13 -11.73
C SER A 164 -17.52 -0.19 -10.89
N ARG A 165 -18.02 0.14 -9.69
CA ARG A 165 -17.21 0.84 -8.67
C ARG A 165 -16.01 0.02 -8.16
N PHE A 166 -16.00 -1.28 -8.42
CA PHE A 166 -14.95 -2.20 -8.00
C PHE A 166 -13.88 -2.35 -9.09
N PHE A 167 -13.17 -1.27 -9.41
CA PHE A 167 -12.05 -1.29 -10.36
C PHE A 167 -10.82 -2.06 -9.81
N LEU A 168 -10.76 -2.29 -8.50
CA LEU A 168 -9.76 -3.10 -7.83
C LEU A 168 -10.43 -4.30 -7.16
N ILE A 169 -10.09 -5.51 -7.59
CA ILE A 169 -10.64 -6.74 -7.00
C ILE A 169 -10.23 -6.97 -5.54
N TRP A 170 -9.25 -6.21 -5.03
CA TRP A 170 -8.89 -6.22 -3.61
C TRP A 170 -10.03 -5.76 -2.71
N SER A 171 -10.85 -4.85 -3.19
CA SER A 171 -11.97 -4.29 -2.42
C SER A 171 -13.19 -5.20 -2.35
N VAL A 172 -13.17 -6.32 -3.09
CA VAL A 172 -14.31 -7.26 -3.24
C VAL A 172 -14.25 -8.44 -2.27
N GLY A 173 -13.40 -8.38 -1.22
CA GLY A 173 -13.15 -9.53 -0.33
C GLY A 173 -14.34 -10.01 0.47
N SER A 174 -15.29 -9.14 0.85
CA SER A 174 -16.47 -9.56 1.62
C SER A 174 -17.54 -10.21 0.73
N PRO A 175 -18.34 -11.17 1.25
CA PRO A 175 -19.45 -11.77 0.50
C PRO A 175 -20.46 -10.74 -0.01
N GLU A 176 -20.70 -9.68 0.76
CA GLU A 176 -21.61 -8.61 0.36
C GLU A 176 -21.07 -7.83 -0.85
N ASN A 177 -19.78 -7.43 -0.82
CA ASN A 177 -19.16 -6.77 -1.95
C ASN A 177 -19.12 -7.67 -3.20
N GLN A 178 -18.92 -8.97 -3.02
CA GLN A 178 -18.98 -9.91 -4.12
C GLN A 178 -20.37 -9.94 -4.76
N LYS A 179 -21.45 -10.01 -3.96
CA LYS A 179 -22.83 -9.93 -4.46
C LYS A 179 -23.12 -8.61 -5.16
N ASN A 180 -22.61 -7.50 -4.62
CA ASN A 180 -22.76 -6.19 -5.25
C ASN A 180 -22.04 -6.13 -6.60
N LEU A 181 -20.83 -6.67 -6.71
CA LEU A 181 -20.12 -6.75 -7.98
C LEU A 181 -20.88 -7.61 -8.99
N VAL A 182 -21.44 -8.76 -8.59
CA VAL A 182 -22.25 -9.61 -9.45
C VAL A 182 -23.42 -8.83 -10.06
N LYS A 183 -24.15 -8.03 -9.27
CA LYS A 183 -25.24 -7.17 -9.79
C LYS A 183 -24.76 -6.18 -10.84
N GLU A 184 -23.54 -5.63 -10.67
CA GLU A 184 -22.96 -4.69 -11.63
C GLU A 184 -22.46 -5.43 -12.89
N LEU A 185 -22.02 -6.69 -12.77
CA LEU A 185 -21.64 -7.55 -13.88
C LEU A 185 -22.84 -7.93 -14.79
N GLU A 186 -24.06 -7.93 -14.29
CA GLU A 186 -25.26 -8.19 -15.10
C GLU A 186 -25.38 -7.26 -16.33
N LYS A 187 -24.81 -6.06 -16.26
CA LYS A 187 -24.81 -5.07 -17.32
C LYS A 187 -23.48 -4.94 -18.07
N THR A 188 -22.53 -5.81 -17.75
CA THR A 188 -21.16 -5.73 -18.26
C THR A 188 -20.96 -6.69 -19.43
N SER A 189 -20.54 -6.19 -20.59
CA SER A 189 -20.30 -7.01 -21.77
C SER A 189 -18.97 -7.76 -21.74
N PHE A 190 -17.93 -7.14 -21.19
CA PHE A 190 -16.58 -7.70 -21.20
C PHE A 190 -15.94 -7.68 -19.81
N VAL A 191 -15.31 -8.81 -19.47
CA VAL A 191 -14.47 -8.96 -18.29
C VAL A 191 -13.05 -9.35 -18.72
N ILE A 192 -12.06 -8.68 -18.20
CA ILE A 192 -10.65 -9.05 -18.34
C ILE A 192 -10.21 -9.73 -17.06
N SER A 193 -9.77 -10.98 -17.19
CA SER A 193 -9.31 -11.82 -16.08
C SER A 193 -7.86 -12.28 -16.30
N GLY A 194 -7.19 -12.75 -15.24
CA GLY A 194 -5.81 -13.22 -15.33
C GLY A 194 -4.78 -12.17 -14.90
N GLY A 195 -3.63 -12.14 -15.59
CA GLY A 195 -2.55 -11.19 -15.30
C GLY A 195 -1.69 -11.58 -14.12
N ILE A 196 -1.29 -10.60 -13.31
CA ILE A 196 -0.33 -10.78 -12.21
C ILE A 196 -0.86 -11.75 -11.15
N LYS A 197 -0.08 -12.77 -10.86
CA LYS A 197 -0.34 -13.74 -9.78
C LYS A 197 0.59 -13.44 -8.60
N TYR A 198 0.00 -13.26 -7.43
CA TYR A 198 0.76 -13.10 -6.20
C TYR A 198 0.82 -14.42 -5.43
N ASN A 199 2.00 -14.99 -5.27
CA ASN A 199 2.20 -16.31 -4.62
C ASN A 199 1.72 -16.36 -3.16
N TRP A 200 1.63 -15.21 -2.50
CA TRP A 200 1.16 -15.08 -1.12
C TRP A 200 -0.36 -14.96 -0.99
N LEU A 201 -1.07 -14.79 -2.10
CA LEU A 201 -2.54 -14.73 -2.12
C LEU A 201 -3.16 -16.07 -2.49
N LYS A 202 -4.26 -16.40 -1.84
CA LYS A 202 -5.11 -17.50 -2.31
C LYS A 202 -5.61 -17.21 -3.73
N PRO A 203 -5.68 -18.23 -4.61
CA PRO A 203 -6.21 -18.07 -5.97
C PRO A 203 -7.59 -17.39 -5.97
N LEU A 204 -7.87 -16.59 -6.99
CA LEU A 204 -9.14 -15.86 -7.14
C LEU A 204 -10.39 -16.72 -6.97
N PRO A 205 -10.45 -17.96 -7.54
CA PRO A 205 -11.61 -18.84 -7.35
C PRO A 205 -11.91 -19.14 -5.88
N LYS A 206 -10.88 -19.30 -5.05
CA LYS A 206 -11.05 -19.57 -3.62
C LYS A 206 -11.36 -18.33 -2.79
N ARG A 207 -10.87 -17.18 -3.22
CA ARG A 207 -11.01 -15.91 -2.51
C ARG A 207 -12.30 -15.18 -2.85
N LEU A 208 -12.69 -15.21 -4.12
CA LEU A 208 -13.84 -14.51 -4.69
C LEU A 208 -14.81 -15.52 -5.35
N SER A 209 -15.17 -16.55 -4.61
CA SER A 209 -15.93 -17.70 -5.13
C SER A 209 -17.28 -17.31 -5.73
N ILE A 210 -17.99 -16.33 -5.16
CA ILE A 210 -19.30 -15.88 -5.65
C ILE A 210 -19.16 -15.20 -7.02
N VAL A 211 -18.21 -14.28 -7.16
CA VAL A 211 -17.95 -13.57 -8.44
C VAL A 211 -17.40 -14.54 -9.48
N TYR A 212 -16.47 -15.40 -9.07
CA TYR A 212 -15.87 -16.39 -9.96
C TYR A 212 -16.90 -17.38 -10.52
N GLY A 213 -17.80 -17.89 -9.67
CA GLY A 213 -18.91 -18.72 -10.09
C GLY A 213 -19.80 -18.01 -11.11
N TYR A 214 -20.22 -16.78 -10.79
CA TYR A 214 -21.02 -15.98 -11.71
C TYR A 214 -20.36 -15.76 -13.07
N ILE A 215 -19.05 -15.42 -13.08
CA ILE A 215 -18.30 -15.23 -14.33
C ILE A 215 -18.25 -16.53 -15.13
N ASN A 216 -17.95 -17.66 -14.49
CA ASN A 216 -17.93 -18.95 -15.17
C ASN A 216 -19.26 -19.33 -15.82
N ASP A 217 -20.37 -19.02 -15.17
CA ASP A 217 -21.71 -19.40 -15.63
C ASP A 217 -22.26 -18.46 -16.72
N ASN A 218 -21.79 -17.21 -16.77
CA ASN A 218 -22.39 -16.17 -17.60
C ASN A 218 -21.44 -15.56 -18.64
N TYR A 219 -20.17 -15.96 -18.66
CA TYR A 219 -19.19 -15.43 -19.62
C TYR A 219 -18.42 -16.56 -20.27
N GLU A 220 -18.16 -16.40 -21.57
CA GLU A 220 -17.29 -17.29 -22.34
C GLU A 220 -15.93 -16.62 -22.59
N LYS A 221 -14.87 -17.42 -22.62
CA LYS A 221 -13.55 -16.96 -23.01
C LYS A 221 -13.50 -16.84 -24.53
N ILE A 222 -13.37 -15.62 -25.03
CA ILE A 222 -13.27 -15.34 -26.45
C ILE A 222 -11.82 -15.25 -26.94
N GLU A 223 -10.90 -14.83 -26.04
CA GLU A 223 -9.50 -14.67 -26.40
C GLU A 223 -8.59 -14.91 -25.17
N GLU A 224 -7.39 -15.41 -25.44
CA GLU A 224 -6.31 -15.52 -24.45
C GLU A 224 -5.05 -14.89 -25.03
N ILE A 225 -4.62 -13.80 -24.41
CA ILE A 225 -3.45 -13.03 -24.80
C ILE A 225 -2.47 -13.02 -23.64
N GLU A 226 -1.32 -13.67 -23.83
CA GLU A 226 -0.29 -13.85 -22.79
C GLU A 226 -0.87 -14.53 -21.54
N ASN A 227 -1.03 -13.80 -20.44
CA ASN A 227 -1.57 -14.28 -19.16
C ASN A 227 -2.98 -13.76 -18.86
N TRP A 228 -3.60 -13.05 -19.79
CA TRP A 228 -4.92 -12.47 -19.62
C TRP A 228 -5.94 -13.16 -20.49
N TYR A 229 -7.15 -13.23 -19.99
CA TYR A 229 -8.32 -13.78 -20.67
C TYR A 229 -9.33 -12.68 -20.90
N ILE A 230 -9.80 -12.55 -22.11
CA ILE A 230 -10.90 -11.68 -22.46
C ILE A 230 -12.17 -12.55 -22.45
N LEU A 231 -13.08 -12.19 -21.57
CA LEU A 231 -14.32 -12.88 -21.37
C LEU A 231 -15.46 -12.00 -21.87
N LYS A 232 -16.36 -12.57 -22.66
CA LYS A 232 -17.54 -11.91 -23.20
C LYS A 232 -18.78 -12.52 -22.60
N LYS A 233 -19.76 -11.69 -22.26
CA LYS A 233 -21.02 -12.16 -21.71
C LYS A 233 -21.76 -13.04 -22.72
N ILE A 234 -22.24 -14.18 -22.27
CA ILE A 234 -23.12 -15.08 -23.01
C ILE A 234 -24.50 -14.39 -23.08
N ASN A 235 -25.05 -14.24 -24.29
CA ASN A 235 -26.38 -13.64 -24.52
C ASN A 235 -27.48 -14.56 -24.09
#